data_a3c96a341cf17d09497ccbb14e27a4fc
#
_entry.id   a3c96a341cf17d09497ccbb14e27a4fc
#
_cell.length_a   1.000
_cell.length_b   1.000
_cell.length_c   1.000
_cell.angle_alpha   90.00
_cell.angle_beta   90.00
_cell.angle_gamma   90.00
#
_symmetry.space_group_name_H-M   'P 1'
#
loop_
_entity.id
_entity.type
_entity.pdbx_description
1 polymer ?
#
loop_
_entity_poly.entity_id
_entity_poly.type
_entity_poly.pdbx_seq_one_letter_code
_entity_poly.pdbx_strand_id
1 'polypeptide(L)'
;MRPESARLVRRQKGFTLAELAVAFVIIGLLLAGALMPISAQMEVRSVADTRRTMDSIRDAVIGFAQSNGRLPCPANGALAMGAAGAGTEQWDSTNNRCTTALGVVPWSSLGVAEVDAWGRRFTYRVTSAFADAISNTTYAATTTLTPANAALASPANQSPACSAPVPTPALSTFALCSLGDIAVFTRSDSSHNTSAIAAGIPAIIISHGKNGYGAFQPSGTRVIGSGDSNSDGVPDQNVDEASNVIGTTQLPAVAVTGSSYIHNAYISRNASTATSSCSDSTAGSPFCEFDDIVLAISPSTLITRMISAGRLP
;
A
#
# COMPACT_ATOMS: atom_id res chain seq x y z
N MET A 1 -55.70 -62.53 -38.38
CA MET A 1 -55.68 -61.12 -38.81
C MET A 1 -54.94 -60.30 -37.74
N ARG A 2 -53.72 -59.81 -38.00
CA ARG A 2 -52.96 -58.92 -37.16
C ARG A 2 -53.11 -57.47 -37.66
N PRO A 3 -53.36 -56.46 -36.80
CA PRO A 3 -53.43 -55.11 -37.31
C PRO A 3 -51.98 -54.57 -37.49
N GLU A 4 -51.79 -53.97 -38.64
CA GLU A 4 -50.56 -53.31 -39.09
C GLU A 4 -50.42 -51.97 -38.36
N SER A 5 -49.31 -51.81 -37.57
CA SER A 5 -49.01 -50.59 -36.82
C SER A 5 -48.41 -49.54 -37.79
N ALA A 6 -49.22 -48.53 -38.15
CA ALA A 6 -48.72 -47.38 -38.88
C ALA A 6 -47.70 -46.61 -38.10
N ARG A 7 -46.40 -46.66 -38.44
CA ARG A 7 -45.33 -45.79 -37.96
C ARG A 7 -45.54 -44.38 -38.49
N LEU A 8 -45.93 -43.46 -37.65
CA LEU A 8 -45.88 -42.02 -37.95
C LEU A 8 -44.43 -41.57 -38.11
N VAL A 9 -44.04 -41.36 -39.34
CA VAL A 9 -42.73 -40.73 -39.67
C VAL A 9 -42.85 -39.26 -39.35
N ARG A 10 -42.25 -38.87 -38.21
CA ARG A 10 -42.13 -37.49 -37.79
C ARG A 10 -41.14 -36.78 -38.74
N ARG A 11 -41.63 -35.95 -39.67
CA ARG A 11 -40.83 -35.11 -40.53
C ARG A 11 -40.01 -34.15 -39.64
N GLN A 12 -38.71 -34.35 -39.55
CA GLN A 12 -37.78 -33.38 -38.99
C GLN A 12 -37.69 -32.19 -39.93
N LYS A 13 -38.18 -31.03 -39.49
CA LYS A 13 -37.98 -29.78 -40.22
C LYS A 13 -36.52 -29.35 -39.94
N GLY A 14 -35.69 -29.31 -40.97
CA GLY A 14 -34.34 -28.72 -40.87
C GLY A 14 -34.43 -27.20 -40.73
N PHE A 15 -33.49 -26.62 -40.02
CA PHE A 15 -33.36 -25.16 -39.87
C PHE A 15 -32.97 -24.54 -41.22
N THR A 16 -33.56 -23.40 -41.56
CA THR A 16 -33.16 -22.60 -42.71
C THR A 16 -31.85 -21.85 -42.41
N LEU A 17 -31.11 -21.54 -43.48
CA LEU A 17 -29.85 -20.79 -43.37
C LEU A 17 -30.06 -19.39 -42.72
N ALA A 18 -31.23 -18.79 -43.00
CA ALA A 18 -31.64 -17.52 -42.41
C ALA A 18 -31.94 -17.60 -40.92
N GLU A 19 -32.60 -18.67 -40.45
CA GLU A 19 -32.86 -18.88 -39.00
C GLU A 19 -31.56 -19.07 -38.22
N LEU A 20 -30.60 -19.77 -38.82
CA LEU A 20 -29.30 -19.99 -38.20
C LEU A 20 -28.48 -18.69 -38.12
N ALA A 21 -28.53 -17.86 -39.19
CA ALA A 21 -27.89 -16.55 -39.21
C ALA A 21 -28.46 -15.60 -38.12
N VAL A 22 -29.78 -15.53 -37.99
CA VAL A 22 -30.44 -14.71 -36.95
C VAL A 22 -30.12 -15.23 -35.57
N ALA A 23 -30.10 -16.56 -35.36
CA ALA A 23 -29.72 -17.13 -34.08
C ALA A 23 -28.28 -16.75 -33.68
N PHE A 24 -27.32 -16.78 -34.58
CA PHE A 24 -25.93 -16.36 -34.30
C PHE A 24 -25.82 -14.86 -33.98
N VAL A 25 -26.57 -13.99 -34.66
CA VAL A 25 -26.60 -12.57 -34.36
C VAL A 25 -27.14 -12.32 -32.94
N ILE A 26 -28.24 -12.99 -32.58
CA ILE A 26 -28.81 -12.85 -31.22
C ILE A 26 -27.85 -13.37 -30.16
N ILE A 27 -27.23 -14.53 -30.38
CA ILE A 27 -26.25 -15.10 -29.45
C ILE A 27 -25.04 -14.17 -29.33
N GLY A 28 -24.54 -13.63 -30.44
CA GLY A 28 -23.44 -12.66 -30.44
C GLY A 28 -23.74 -11.39 -29.63
N LEU A 29 -24.95 -10.83 -29.78
CA LEU A 29 -25.41 -9.68 -29.03
C LEU A 29 -25.55 -9.97 -27.52
N LEU A 30 -26.10 -11.15 -27.18
CA LEU A 30 -26.25 -11.57 -25.77
C LEU A 30 -24.89 -11.79 -25.11
N LEU A 31 -23.93 -12.42 -25.79
CA LEU A 31 -22.59 -12.62 -25.30
C LEU A 31 -21.85 -11.31 -25.13
N ALA A 32 -21.94 -10.39 -26.09
CA ALA A 32 -21.32 -9.08 -26.00
C ALA A 32 -21.85 -8.27 -24.79
N GLY A 33 -23.17 -8.32 -24.54
CA GLY A 33 -23.80 -7.66 -23.39
C GLY A 33 -23.47 -8.29 -22.05
N ALA A 34 -23.19 -9.60 -21.99
CA ALA A 34 -22.86 -10.30 -20.75
C ALA A 34 -21.39 -10.14 -20.31
N LEU A 35 -20.46 -9.86 -21.24
CA LEU A 35 -19.03 -9.79 -20.93
C LEU A 35 -18.63 -8.50 -20.21
N MET A 36 -19.27 -7.36 -20.49
CA MET A 36 -18.93 -6.07 -19.85
C MET A 36 -19.13 -6.05 -18.32
N PRO A 37 -20.23 -6.54 -17.73
CA PRO A 37 -20.43 -6.51 -16.29
C PRO A 37 -19.47 -7.45 -15.53
N ILE A 38 -18.93 -8.48 -16.16
CA ILE A 38 -18.03 -9.44 -15.52
C ILE A 38 -16.68 -8.79 -15.19
N SER A 39 -16.12 -8.00 -16.10
CA SER A 39 -14.84 -7.31 -15.90
C SER A 39 -14.90 -6.32 -14.72
N ALA A 40 -15.99 -5.54 -14.64
CA ALA A 40 -16.19 -4.60 -13.54
C ALA A 40 -16.34 -5.31 -12.18
N GLN A 41 -17.05 -6.46 -12.17
CA GLN A 41 -17.21 -7.26 -10.96
C GLN A 41 -15.88 -7.87 -10.49
N MET A 42 -15.02 -8.30 -11.42
CA MET A 42 -13.68 -8.81 -11.09
C MET A 42 -12.81 -7.73 -10.45
N GLU A 43 -12.84 -6.50 -10.97
CA GLU A 43 -12.10 -5.36 -10.42
C GLU A 43 -12.53 -5.06 -8.97
N VAL A 44 -13.83 -4.94 -8.75
CA VAL A 44 -14.38 -4.71 -7.39
C VAL A 44 -13.96 -5.82 -6.42
N ARG A 45 -13.95 -7.08 -6.87
CA ARG A 45 -13.49 -8.22 -6.05
C ARG A 45 -11.99 -8.10 -5.74
N SER A 46 -11.16 -7.80 -6.74
CA SER A 46 -9.71 -7.64 -6.54
C SER A 46 -9.39 -6.55 -5.52
N VAL A 47 -10.07 -5.39 -5.62
CA VAL A 47 -9.93 -4.31 -4.63
C VAL A 47 -10.37 -4.78 -3.23
N ALA A 48 -11.51 -5.47 -3.13
CA ALA A 48 -12.00 -5.96 -1.84
C ALA A 48 -11.08 -7.02 -1.22
N ASP A 49 -10.54 -7.93 -2.01
CA ASP A 49 -9.62 -8.97 -1.55
C ASP A 49 -8.27 -8.36 -1.14
N THR A 50 -7.76 -7.39 -1.90
CA THR A 50 -6.55 -6.63 -1.54
C THR A 50 -6.72 -5.91 -0.21
N ARG A 51 -7.86 -5.23 0.02
CA ARG A 51 -8.13 -4.56 1.30
C ARG A 51 -8.17 -5.53 2.48
N ARG A 52 -8.80 -6.71 2.32
CA ARG A 52 -8.80 -7.75 3.35
C ARG A 52 -7.39 -8.26 3.66
N THR A 53 -6.57 -8.44 2.63
CA THR A 53 -5.16 -8.82 2.78
C THR A 53 -4.38 -7.74 3.53
N MET A 54 -4.57 -6.46 3.18
CA MET A 54 -3.94 -5.34 3.87
C MET A 54 -4.37 -5.24 5.34
N ASP A 55 -5.64 -5.49 5.65
CA ASP A 55 -6.12 -5.56 7.04
C ASP A 55 -5.44 -6.69 7.81
N SER A 56 -5.28 -7.87 7.20
CA SER A 56 -4.54 -8.99 7.79
C SER A 56 -3.07 -8.65 8.03
N ILE A 57 -2.42 -7.97 7.07
CA ILE A 57 -1.04 -7.49 7.23
C ILE A 57 -0.94 -6.48 8.38
N ARG A 58 -1.86 -5.52 8.45
CA ARG A 58 -1.91 -4.55 9.56
C ARG A 58 -1.99 -5.25 10.91
N ASP A 59 -2.87 -6.21 11.04
CA ASP A 59 -3.06 -6.94 12.29
C ASP A 59 -1.81 -7.77 12.65
N ALA A 60 -1.13 -8.35 11.66
CA ALA A 60 0.14 -9.05 11.87
C ALA A 60 1.28 -8.09 12.28
N VAL A 61 1.37 -6.89 11.67
CA VAL A 61 2.34 -5.85 12.04
C VAL A 61 2.13 -5.40 13.49
N ILE A 62 0.87 -5.19 13.89
CA ILE A 62 0.54 -4.83 15.29
C ILE A 62 0.87 -6.00 16.24
N GLY A 63 0.54 -7.24 15.85
CA GLY A 63 0.88 -8.44 16.63
C GLY A 63 2.39 -8.62 16.82
N PHE A 64 3.16 -8.34 15.77
CA PHE A 64 4.63 -8.30 15.86
C PHE A 64 5.10 -7.25 16.87
N ALA A 65 4.52 -6.05 16.84
CA ALA A 65 4.85 -5.00 17.79
C ALA A 65 4.53 -5.41 19.24
N GLN A 66 3.39 -6.04 19.47
CA GLN A 66 3.02 -6.56 20.80
C GLN A 66 4.01 -7.60 21.32
N SER A 67 4.57 -8.43 20.44
CA SER A 67 5.53 -9.48 20.82
C SER A 67 6.94 -8.93 21.00
N ASN A 68 7.37 -8.01 20.14
CA ASN A 68 8.77 -7.56 20.05
C ASN A 68 9.01 -6.16 20.67
N GLY A 69 7.95 -5.42 20.99
CA GLY A 69 8.06 -4.04 21.52
C GLY A 69 8.45 -3.00 20.47
N ARG A 70 8.47 -3.36 19.19
CA ARG A 70 8.76 -2.50 18.04
C ARG A 70 7.97 -2.93 16.80
N LEU A 71 7.80 -2.05 15.85
CA LEU A 71 7.29 -2.41 14.54
C LEU A 71 8.36 -3.18 13.73
N PRO A 72 7.96 -4.07 12.81
CA PRO A 72 8.90 -4.78 11.95
C PRO A 72 9.59 -3.83 10.96
N CYS A 73 10.82 -4.16 10.59
CA CYS A 73 11.52 -3.46 9.52
C CYS A 73 10.98 -3.90 8.15
N PRO A 74 11.02 -3.02 7.14
CA PRO A 74 10.72 -3.41 5.76
C PRO A 74 11.64 -4.51 5.26
N ALA A 75 11.14 -5.34 4.33
CA ALA A 75 11.94 -6.31 3.59
C ALA A 75 12.47 -5.70 2.28
N ASN A 76 13.51 -6.34 1.72
CA ASN A 76 14.05 -5.95 0.42
C ASN A 76 13.14 -6.44 -0.72
N GLY A 77 12.53 -5.50 -1.43
CA GLY A 77 11.67 -5.78 -2.57
C GLY A 77 12.39 -6.32 -3.80
N ALA A 78 13.70 -6.12 -3.93
CA ALA A 78 14.48 -6.55 -5.08
C ALA A 78 14.91 -8.04 -5.01
N LEU A 79 14.68 -8.74 -3.90
CA LEU A 79 14.98 -10.16 -3.79
C LEU A 79 13.86 -10.99 -4.44
N ALA A 80 14.22 -11.89 -5.36
CA ALA A 80 13.25 -12.80 -5.96
C ALA A 80 12.65 -13.75 -4.91
N MET A 81 11.42 -14.20 -5.12
CA MET A 81 10.79 -15.24 -4.30
C MET A 81 11.66 -16.49 -4.23
N GLY A 82 11.86 -17.02 -3.03
CA GLY A 82 12.75 -18.19 -2.81
C GLY A 82 14.23 -17.83 -2.67
N ALA A 83 14.65 -16.58 -2.93
CA ALA A 83 16.01 -16.15 -2.61
C ALA A 83 16.22 -16.06 -1.09
N ALA A 84 17.46 -16.29 -0.64
CA ALA A 84 17.80 -16.17 0.76
C ALA A 84 17.48 -14.77 1.29
N GLY A 85 16.71 -14.68 2.37
CA GLY A 85 16.28 -13.41 2.97
C GLY A 85 15.09 -12.73 2.29
N ALA A 86 14.49 -13.34 1.25
CA ALA A 86 13.28 -12.79 0.63
C ALA A 86 12.12 -12.74 1.65
N GLY A 87 11.52 -11.55 1.77
CA GLY A 87 10.41 -11.31 2.70
C GLY A 87 10.78 -11.30 4.18
N THR A 88 12.06 -11.40 4.54
CA THR A 88 12.51 -11.21 5.92
C THR A 88 12.75 -9.73 6.21
N GLU A 89 12.44 -9.31 7.43
CA GLU A 89 12.73 -7.94 7.86
C GLU A 89 14.24 -7.64 7.78
N GLN A 90 14.60 -6.44 7.34
CA GLN A 90 15.98 -5.98 7.26
C GLN A 90 16.40 -5.30 8.58
N TRP A 91 16.63 -6.10 9.59
CA TRP A 91 17.09 -5.67 10.91
C TRP A 91 18.62 -5.70 11.01
N ASP A 92 19.22 -4.56 11.34
CA ASP A 92 20.64 -4.45 11.66
C ASP A 92 20.83 -4.67 13.19
N SER A 93 21.27 -5.86 13.56
CA SER A 93 21.51 -6.23 14.96
C SER A 93 22.70 -5.51 15.58
N THR A 94 23.63 -4.98 14.79
CA THR A 94 24.80 -4.26 15.28
C THR A 94 24.40 -2.87 15.78
N ASN A 95 23.55 -2.20 15.00
CA ASN A 95 23.09 -0.85 15.31
C ASN A 95 21.70 -0.83 15.95
N ASN A 96 21.05 -1.99 16.11
CA ASN A 96 19.71 -2.13 16.68
C ASN A 96 18.66 -1.24 15.99
N ARG A 97 18.65 -1.26 14.65
CA ARG A 97 17.75 -0.45 13.83
C ARG A 97 17.39 -1.13 12.51
N CYS A 98 16.40 -0.59 11.83
CA CYS A 98 16.13 -0.98 10.45
C CYS A 98 17.23 -0.51 9.52
N THR A 99 17.65 -1.35 8.57
CA THR A 99 18.60 -0.99 7.51
C THR A 99 17.98 0.07 6.59
N THR A 100 16.66 -0.01 6.37
CA THR A 100 15.88 0.95 5.59
C THR A 100 14.52 1.15 6.25
N ALA A 101 13.97 2.35 6.13
CA ALA A 101 12.63 2.67 6.60
C ALA A 101 11.55 2.39 5.53
N LEU A 102 11.92 2.23 4.26
CA LEU A 102 11.04 2.00 3.12
C LEU A 102 11.48 0.73 2.38
N GLY A 103 10.52 -0.12 2.03
CA GLY A 103 10.73 -1.36 1.29
C GLY A 103 9.40 -2.04 1.02
N VAL A 104 9.34 -3.35 1.14
CA VAL A 104 8.11 -4.13 1.04
C VAL A 104 7.74 -4.73 2.39
N VAL A 105 6.48 -5.13 2.53
CA VAL A 105 6.02 -5.85 3.73
C VAL A 105 6.94 -7.05 3.98
N PRO A 106 7.42 -7.26 5.21
CA PRO A 106 8.25 -8.43 5.54
C PRO A 106 7.38 -9.69 5.72
N TRP A 107 6.79 -10.16 4.62
CA TRP A 107 5.77 -11.21 4.60
C TRP A 107 6.23 -12.53 5.23
N SER A 108 7.50 -12.89 5.04
CA SER A 108 8.07 -14.11 5.62
C SER A 108 8.22 -14.00 7.14
N SER A 109 8.63 -12.84 7.65
CA SER A 109 8.75 -12.59 9.10
C SER A 109 7.39 -12.51 9.79
N LEU A 110 6.36 -12.03 9.08
CA LEU A 110 5.01 -11.85 9.62
C LEU A 110 4.08 -13.03 9.38
N GLY A 111 4.42 -13.96 8.47
CA GLY A 111 3.55 -15.08 8.08
C GLY A 111 2.29 -14.63 7.33
N VAL A 112 2.39 -13.58 6.51
CA VAL A 112 1.28 -13.02 5.73
C VAL A 112 1.48 -13.21 4.23
N ALA A 113 0.47 -12.82 3.43
CA ALA A 113 0.57 -12.89 1.97
C ALA A 113 1.66 -11.95 1.43
N GLU A 114 2.40 -12.43 0.43
CA GLU A 114 3.45 -11.69 -0.26
C GLU A 114 2.89 -10.61 -1.19
N VAL A 115 1.77 -10.91 -1.87
CA VAL A 115 1.25 -10.12 -2.98
C VAL A 115 -0.23 -9.77 -2.81
N ASP A 116 -0.64 -8.73 -3.49
CA ASP A 116 -2.03 -8.32 -3.65
C ASP A 116 -2.78 -9.18 -4.69
N ALA A 117 -4.04 -8.81 -4.99
CA ALA A 117 -4.88 -9.51 -5.95
C ALA A 117 -4.39 -9.40 -7.41
N TRP A 118 -3.45 -8.50 -7.70
CA TRP A 118 -2.83 -8.35 -9.02
C TRP A 118 -1.43 -8.94 -9.10
N GLY A 119 -0.96 -9.61 -8.02
CA GLY A 119 0.32 -10.31 -7.98
C GLY A 119 1.52 -9.40 -7.71
N ARG A 120 1.34 -8.28 -7.05
CA ARG A 120 2.38 -7.30 -6.71
C ARG A 120 2.62 -7.24 -5.22
N ARG A 121 3.89 -7.01 -4.81
CA ARG A 121 4.28 -6.84 -3.41
C ARG A 121 3.76 -5.54 -2.86
N PHE A 122 3.29 -5.59 -1.61
CA PHE A 122 2.88 -4.40 -0.88
C PHE A 122 4.11 -3.56 -0.49
N THR A 123 4.09 -2.27 -0.82
CA THR A 123 5.06 -1.33 -0.27
C THR A 123 4.77 -1.10 1.21
N TYR A 124 5.81 -1.05 2.01
CA TYR A 124 5.73 -0.82 3.45
C TYR A 124 6.79 0.20 3.87
N ARG A 125 6.32 1.22 4.60
CA ARG A 125 7.18 2.18 5.25
C ARG A 125 6.88 2.21 6.74
N VAL A 126 7.93 2.32 7.54
CA VAL A 126 7.86 2.46 8.99
C VAL A 126 8.65 3.69 9.45
N THR A 127 8.11 4.41 10.41
CA THR A 127 8.84 5.47 11.10
C THR A 127 9.87 4.87 12.05
N SER A 128 11.12 5.31 11.95
CA SER A 128 12.24 4.79 12.75
C SER A 128 11.97 4.84 14.25
N ALA A 129 11.27 5.87 14.75
CA ALA A 129 10.89 5.98 16.15
C ALA A 129 10.08 4.78 16.68
N PHE A 130 9.37 4.07 15.81
CA PHE A 130 8.55 2.91 16.16
C PHE A 130 9.20 1.56 15.86
N ALA A 131 10.30 1.55 15.12
CA ALA A 131 10.97 0.33 14.67
C ALA A 131 12.36 0.12 15.24
N ASP A 132 13.12 1.19 15.49
CA ASP A 132 14.49 1.11 16.00
C ASP A 132 14.51 0.90 17.53
N ALA A 133 15.55 0.26 18.07
CA ALA A 133 15.66 0.05 19.50
C ALA A 133 16.05 1.32 20.26
N ILE A 134 15.49 1.50 21.44
CA ILE A 134 15.75 2.66 22.32
C ILE A 134 17.23 2.76 22.74
N SER A 135 17.91 1.64 22.86
CA SER A 135 19.30 1.57 23.35
C SER A 135 20.33 2.09 22.34
N ASN A 136 19.92 2.61 21.21
CA ASN A 136 20.85 3.15 20.21
C ASN A 136 21.33 4.54 20.64
N THR A 137 22.42 4.58 21.39
CA THR A 137 23.07 5.81 21.90
C THR A 137 23.50 6.78 20.80
N THR A 138 23.61 6.31 19.56
CA THR A 138 23.97 7.14 18.41
C THR A 138 22.91 8.19 18.10
N TYR A 139 21.66 7.93 18.45
CA TYR A 139 20.56 8.89 18.26
C TYR A 139 20.41 9.89 19.43
N ALA A 140 20.87 9.53 20.60
CA ALA A 140 20.78 10.40 21.80
C ALA A 140 21.80 11.56 21.77
N ALA A 141 22.85 11.46 20.95
CA ALA A 141 23.99 12.38 20.97
C ALA A 141 23.98 13.45 19.87
N THR A 142 23.14 13.35 18.85
CA THR A 142 23.12 14.32 17.74
C THR A 142 22.11 15.42 18.00
N THR A 143 22.57 16.51 18.58
CA THR A 143 21.82 17.77 18.74
C THR A 143 21.62 18.52 17.42
N THR A 144 22.21 18.07 16.32
CA THR A 144 22.10 18.71 15.01
C THR A 144 21.57 17.70 13.98
N LEU A 145 20.28 17.81 13.66
CA LEU A 145 19.65 17.01 12.62
C LEU A 145 19.98 17.60 11.25
N THR A 146 20.72 16.85 10.44
CA THR A 146 20.86 17.18 9.03
C THR A 146 19.70 16.51 8.24
N PRO A 147 19.24 17.06 7.10
CA PRO A 147 18.17 16.45 6.30
C PRO A 147 18.41 14.99 5.94
N ALA A 148 19.66 14.58 5.80
CA ALA A 148 20.04 13.21 5.46
C ALA A 148 19.89 12.20 6.63
N ASN A 149 19.99 12.65 7.88
CA ASN A 149 19.85 11.79 9.05
C ASN A 149 18.59 12.10 9.90
N ALA A 150 17.84 13.14 9.58
CA ALA A 150 16.55 13.44 10.18
C ALA A 150 15.53 12.30 9.97
N ALA A 151 15.60 11.62 8.84
CA ALA A 151 14.77 10.43 8.57
C ALA A 151 15.16 9.20 9.41
N LEU A 152 16.35 9.22 10.02
CA LEU A 152 16.91 8.13 10.82
C LEU A 152 16.92 8.44 12.33
N ALA A 153 16.61 9.68 12.71
CA ALA A 153 16.72 10.12 14.09
C ALA A 153 15.46 9.82 14.90
N SER A 154 15.44 8.71 15.60
CA SER A 154 14.35 8.33 16.51
C SER A 154 13.97 9.41 17.52
N PRO A 155 14.92 10.11 18.20
CA PRO A 155 14.58 11.16 19.16
C PRO A 155 13.96 12.42 18.55
N ALA A 156 14.20 12.70 17.27
CA ALA A 156 13.65 13.88 16.60
C ALA A 156 12.15 13.81 16.40
N ASN A 157 11.60 12.61 16.37
CA ASN A 157 10.16 12.37 16.24
C ASN A 157 9.46 12.25 17.58
N GLN A 158 10.19 12.35 18.68
CA GLN A 158 9.59 12.51 19.99
C GLN A 158 9.31 13.99 20.20
N SER A 159 8.06 14.33 20.50
CA SER A 159 7.71 15.67 20.90
C SER A 159 8.67 16.14 22.02
N PRO A 160 9.13 17.41 22.03
CA PRO A 160 9.92 17.95 23.13
C PRO A 160 9.29 17.72 24.50
N ALA A 161 7.98 17.50 24.55
CA ALA A 161 7.24 17.13 25.75
C ALA A 161 7.29 15.63 26.07
N CYS A 162 7.87 14.79 25.19
CA CYS A 162 8.00 13.35 25.42
C CYS A 162 9.24 13.03 26.27
N SER A 163 9.32 13.61 27.45
CA SER A 163 10.32 13.27 28.47
C SER A 163 9.84 12.19 29.44
N ALA A 164 8.87 11.38 29.00
CA ALA A 164 8.39 10.29 29.83
C ALA A 164 9.54 9.32 30.12
N PRO A 165 9.79 8.97 31.39
CA PRO A 165 10.81 8.00 31.72
C PRO A 165 10.48 6.69 31.00
N VAL A 166 11.45 6.20 30.26
CA VAL A 166 11.36 4.87 29.65
C VAL A 166 11.30 3.87 30.79
N PRO A 167 10.27 3.00 30.88
CA PRO A 167 10.26 1.97 31.92
C PRO A 167 11.54 1.12 31.82
N THR A 168 12.17 0.86 32.94
CA THR A 168 13.30 -0.08 32.99
C THR A 168 12.84 -1.41 33.57
N PRO A 169 12.93 -2.53 32.81
CA PRO A 169 13.44 -2.66 31.44
C PRO A 169 12.50 -2.07 30.40
N ALA A 170 13.06 -1.51 29.31
CA ALA A 170 12.28 -0.98 28.21
C ALA A 170 11.52 -2.12 27.51
N LEU A 171 10.19 -2.08 27.55
CA LEU A 171 9.32 -3.08 26.95
C LEU A 171 8.91 -2.71 25.51
N SER A 172 9.12 -1.45 25.12
CA SER A 172 8.83 -0.91 23.80
C SER A 172 9.88 0.11 23.37
N THR A 173 10.11 0.24 22.06
CA THR A 173 11.02 1.23 21.47
C THR A 173 10.42 2.63 21.42
N PHE A 174 9.12 2.76 21.61
CA PHE A 174 8.38 4.01 21.55
C PHE A 174 7.53 4.21 22.82
N ALA A 175 7.08 5.42 23.03
CA ALA A 175 6.27 5.83 24.17
C ALA A 175 4.90 6.38 23.69
N LEU A 176 4.01 6.68 24.63
CA LEU A 176 2.67 7.24 24.35
C LEU A 176 2.71 8.55 23.55
N CYS A 177 3.79 9.31 23.69
CA CYS A 177 3.99 10.60 23.03
C CYS A 177 4.83 10.50 21.73
N SER A 178 5.25 9.31 21.32
CA SER A 178 5.99 9.13 20.06
C SER A 178 5.10 9.49 18.86
N LEU A 179 5.68 10.22 17.92
CA LEU A 179 5.02 10.66 16.68
C LEU A 179 5.71 10.03 15.48
N GLY A 180 4.91 9.67 14.48
CA GLY A 180 5.40 9.19 13.19
C GLY A 180 5.88 10.33 12.28
N ASP A 181 6.73 9.99 11.30
CA ASP A 181 7.22 10.89 10.26
C ASP A 181 6.43 10.76 8.93
N ILE A 182 5.31 10.05 8.95
CA ILE A 182 4.47 9.80 7.79
C ILE A 182 3.22 10.65 7.87
N ALA A 183 2.85 11.27 6.72
CA ALA A 183 1.58 11.96 6.54
C ALA A 183 0.88 11.44 5.28
N VAL A 184 -0.44 11.34 5.34
CA VAL A 184 -1.30 10.98 4.20
C VAL A 184 -2.14 12.17 3.82
N PHE A 185 -2.12 12.49 2.54
CA PHE A 185 -2.87 13.58 1.95
C PHE A 185 -3.92 13.05 0.98
N THR A 186 -4.91 13.87 0.71
CA THR A 186 -5.83 13.71 -0.41
C THR A 186 -5.80 14.94 -1.30
N ARG A 187 -6.34 14.83 -2.51
CA ARG A 187 -6.58 15.98 -3.38
C ARG A 187 -8.08 16.20 -3.58
N SER A 188 -8.49 17.44 -3.63
CA SER A 188 -9.86 17.79 -3.96
C SER A 188 -10.06 17.83 -5.48
N ASP A 189 -11.24 17.38 -5.92
CA ASP A 189 -11.58 17.25 -7.35
C ASP A 189 -11.58 18.55 -8.16
N SER A 190 -11.71 19.71 -7.51
CA SER A 190 -11.87 20.99 -8.23
C SER A 190 -10.63 21.87 -8.26
N SER A 191 -9.81 21.84 -7.22
CA SER A 191 -8.68 22.76 -7.07
C SER A 191 -7.32 22.07 -7.14
N HIS A 192 -7.28 20.74 -7.17
CA HIS A 192 -6.06 19.91 -7.11
C HIS A 192 -5.18 20.22 -5.88
N ASN A 193 -5.72 20.93 -4.90
CA ASN A 193 -5.01 21.23 -3.66
C ASN A 193 -4.92 19.99 -2.77
N THR A 194 -3.77 19.79 -2.18
CA THR A 194 -3.56 18.72 -1.21
C THR A 194 -4.10 19.12 0.16
N SER A 195 -4.77 18.19 0.81
CA SER A 195 -5.22 18.32 2.21
C SER A 195 -4.74 17.13 3.01
N ALA A 196 -4.13 17.36 4.17
CA ALA A 196 -3.74 16.27 5.05
C ALA A 196 -4.97 15.60 5.67
N ILE A 197 -5.07 14.28 5.53
CA ILE A 197 -6.13 13.49 6.17
C ILE A 197 -5.62 12.74 7.40
N ALA A 198 -4.30 12.49 7.46
CA ALA A 198 -3.67 11.91 8.65
C ALA A 198 -2.19 12.31 8.69
N ALA A 199 -1.64 12.48 9.89
CA ALA A 199 -0.23 12.78 10.13
C ALA A 199 0.25 12.10 11.42
N GLY A 200 1.57 12.06 11.61
CA GLY A 200 2.15 11.39 12.77
C GLY A 200 2.01 9.87 12.74
N ILE A 201 1.91 9.28 11.54
CA ILE A 201 1.60 7.87 11.32
C ILE A 201 2.85 7.02 11.56
N PRO A 202 2.75 5.94 12.38
CA PRO A 202 3.85 5.01 12.65
C PRO A 202 4.30 4.20 11.44
N ALA A 203 3.36 3.72 10.64
CA ALA A 203 3.64 2.93 9.45
C ALA A 203 2.49 2.97 8.44
N ILE A 204 2.81 2.71 7.17
CA ILE A 204 1.88 2.69 6.05
C ILE A 204 2.11 1.46 5.18
N ILE A 205 1.04 0.89 4.66
CA ILE A 205 1.02 -0.23 3.73
C ILE A 205 0.33 0.24 2.46
N ILE A 206 0.92 -0.03 1.29
CA ILE A 206 0.40 0.43 0.01
C ILE A 206 0.35 -0.75 -0.97
N SER A 207 -0.78 -0.95 -1.61
CA SER A 207 -0.90 -1.73 -2.83
C SER A 207 -0.96 -0.77 -4.01
N HIS A 208 -0.13 -1.01 -5.02
CA HIS A 208 -0.08 -0.20 -6.23
C HIS A 208 -1.11 -0.62 -7.28
N GLY A 209 -2.22 -1.17 -6.85
CA GLY A 209 -3.41 -1.43 -7.64
C GLY A 209 -3.19 -2.27 -8.89
N LYS A 210 -4.03 -2.06 -9.88
CA LYS A 210 -4.06 -2.83 -11.11
C LYS A 210 -2.92 -2.49 -12.07
N ASN A 211 -2.58 -1.21 -12.23
CA ASN A 211 -1.45 -0.79 -13.06
C ASN A 211 -0.11 -1.21 -12.43
N GLY A 212 -0.02 -1.17 -11.12
CA GLY A 212 1.10 -1.64 -10.30
C GLY A 212 2.38 -0.83 -10.48
N TYR A 213 2.30 0.39 -10.98
CA TYR A 213 3.47 1.24 -11.21
C TYR A 213 4.27 1.43 -9.92
N GLY A 214 5.60 1.27 -10.01
CA GLY A 214 6.51 1.37 -8.88
C GLY A 214 6.55 0.15 -7.94
N ALA A 215 5.59 -0.78 -8.04
CA ALA A 215 5.56 -1.98 -7.23
C ALA A 215 6.66 -2.97 -7.58
N PHE A 216 7.10 -3.75 -6.61
CA PHE A 216 7.93 -4.92 -6.85
C PHE A 216 7.08 -6.16 -7.17
N GLN A 217 7.54 -6.95 -8.12
CA GLN A 217 7.00 -8.26 -8.44
C GLN A 217 7.68 -9.37 -7.61
N PRO A 218 7.10 -10.57 -7.52
CA PRO A 218 7.76 -11.72 -6.89
C PRO A 218 9.12 -12.09 -7.49
N SER A 219 9.37 -11.73 -8.76
CA SER A 219 10.68 -11.85 -9.41
C SER A 219 11.77 -10.93 -8.83
N GLY A 220 11.41 -9.94 -8.00
CA GLY A 220 12.30 -8.89 -7.52
C GLY A 220 12.46 -7.71 -8.49
N THR A 221 11.78 -7.74 -9.63
CA THR A 221 11.78 -6.62 -10.59
C THR A 221 10.68 -5.61 -10.23
N ARG A 222 10.94 -4.33 -10.52
CA ARG A 222 9.95 -3.28 -10.36
C ARG A 222 9.09 -3.17 -11.62
N VAL A 223 7.80 -2.90 -11.45
CA VAL A 223 6.91 -2.55 -12.56
C VAL A 223 7.23 -1.11 -12.97
N ILE A 224 7.46 -0.88 -14.26
CA ILE A 224 7.84 0.43 -14.80
C ILE A 224 6.76 0.88 -15.77
N GLY A 225 6.26 2.09 -15.58
CA GLY A 225 5.34 2.76 -16.50
C GLY A 225 6.07 3.41 -17.67
N SER A 226 5.36 3.65 -18.77
CA SER A 226 5.91 4.40 -19.90
C SER A 226 5.97 5.89 -19.58
N GLY A 227 7.10 6.56 -19.90
CA GLY A 227 7.29 7.99 -19.61
C GLY A 227 7.83 8.27 -18.21
N ASP A 228 8.49 7.29 -17.62
CA ASP A 228 9.24 7.41 -16.37
C ASP A 228 10.68 7.81 -16.69
N SER A 229 11.02 9.08 -16.48
CA SER A 229 12.37 9.62 -16.71
C SER A 229 13.24 9.62 -15.46
N ASN A 230 12.63 9.55 -14.27
CA ASN A 230 13.31 9.58 -12.98
C ASN A 230 13.61 8.19 -12.40
N SER A 231 13.14 7.11 -13.06
CA SER A 231 13.37 5.71 -12.70
C SER A 231 12.73 5.29 -11.37
N ASP A 232 11.62 5.91 -10.97
CA ASP A 232 10.84 5.49 -9.80
C ASP A 232 9.81 4.40 -10.14
N GLY A 233 9.60 4.13 -11.41
CA GLY A 233 8.67 3.13 -11.91
C GLY A 233 7.32 3.70 -12.35
N VAL A 234 7.06 4.99 -12.12
CA VAL A 234 5.78 5.65 -12.39
C VAL A 234 5.94 6.68 -13.51
N PRO A 235 4.99 6.82 -14.45
CA PRO A 235 5.01 7.89 -15.43
C PRO A 235 5.06 9.28 -14.75
N ASP A 236 5.91 10.19 -15.25
CA ASP A 236 6.17 11.49 -14.63
C ASP A 236 4.92 12.37 -14.43
N GLN A 237 3.86 12.15 -15.21
CA GLN A 237 2.59 12.86 -15.01
C GLN A 237 1.76 12.36 -13.82
N ASN A 238 2.02 11.15 -13.34
CA ASN A 238 1.28 10.50 -12.24
C ASN A 238 1.96 10.82 -10.90
N VAL A 239 2.01 12.09 -10.55
CA VAL A 239 2.74 12.60 -9.36
C VAL A 239 2.19 12.00 -8.06
N ASP A 240 0.90 11.70 -8.00
CA ASP A 240 0.27 11.12 -6.83
C ASP A 240 0.69 9.66 -6.61
N GLU A 241 0.75 8.84 -7.66
CA GLU A 241 1.28 7.47 -7.57
C GLU A 241 2.79 7.47 -7.31
N ALA A 242 3.55 8.37 -7.97
CA ALA A 242 4.99 8.53 -7.69
C ALA A 242 5.26 8.84 -6.21
N SER A 243 4.41 9.66 -5.59
CA SER A 243 4.48 9.94 -4.16
C SER A 243 4.31 8.67 -3.30
N ASN A 244 3.52 7.72 -3.75
CA ASN A 244 3.27 6.46 -3.04
C ASN A 244 4.41 5.43 -3.20
N VAL A 245 5.29 5.61 -4.18
CA VAL A 245 6.46 4.75 -4.38
C VAL A 245 7.60 5.11 -3.44
N ILE A 246 7.91 6.38 -3.31
CA ILE A 246 9.12 6.86 -2.61
C ILE A 246 8.83 7.68 -1.36
N GLY A 247 7.60 8.15 -1.17
CA GLY A 247 7.26 9.14 -0.14
C GLY A 247 7.89 10.49 -0.50
N THR A 248 7.14 11.39 -1.12
CA THR A 248 7.69 12.67 -1.55
C THR A 248 7.79 13.67 -0.40
N THR A 249 8.82 14.53 -0.45
CA THR A 249 8.92 15.73 0.38
C THR A 249 8.33 16.97 -0.29
N GLN A 250 7.81 16.84 -1.52
CA GLN A 250 7.32 17.97 -2.33
C GLN A 250 5.93 18.47 -1.93
N LEU A 251 5.20 17.72 -1.11
CA LEU A 251 3.93 18.19 -0.56
C LEU A 251 4.19 19.13 0.62
N PRO A 252 3.32 20.14 0.84
CA PRO A 252 3.52 21.12 1.89
C PRO A 252 3.70 20.43 3.24
N ALA A 253 4.73 20.84 3.97
CA ALA A 253 4.98 20.33 5.32
C ALA A 253 3.75 20.57 6.19
N VAL A 254 3.15 19.51 6.72
CA VAL A 254 2.10 19.62 7.72
C VAL A 254 2.78 19.94 9.04
N ALA A 255 2.54 21.15 9.54
CA ALA A 255 2.94 21.51 10.88
C ALA A 255 2.13 20.64 11.88
N VAL A 256 2.71 19.59 12.39
CA VAL A 256 2.25 19.00 13.63
C VAL A 256 2.66 19.94 14.73
N THR A 257 1.70 20.45 15.49
CA THR A 257 1.83 21.50 16.51
C THR A 257 3.21 21.61 17.13
N GLY A 258 3.98 22.62 16.71
CA GLY A 258 5.25 23.01 17.34
C GLY A 258 6.53 22.59 16.66
N SER A 259 6.51 21.91 15.50
CA SER A 259 7.74 21.50 14.83
C SER A 259 7.58 21.39 13.32
N SER A 260 8.48 22.01 12.57
CA SER A 260 8.56 21.79 11.11
C SER A 260 9.24 20.46 10.83
N TYR A 261 8.47 19.38 10.87
CA TYR A 261 8.97 18.06 10.45
C TYR A 261 8.85 17.90 8.94
N ILE A 262 9.88 17.31 8.34
CA ILE A 262 9.79 16.81 6.97
C ILE A 262 9.01 15.50 7.05
N HIS A 263 7.76 15.53 6.65
CA HIS A 263 6.93 14.34 6.57
C HIS A 263 7.19 13.61 5.25
N ASN A 264 7.26 12.29 5.32
CA ASN A 264 7.14 11.46 4.14
C ASN A 264 5.68 11.42 3.75
N ALA A 265 5.34 12.08 2.66
CA ALA A 265 3.99 12.32 2.23
C ALA A 265 3.54 11.25 1.23
N TYR A 266 2.36 10.73 1.45
CA TYR A 266 1.68 9.76 0.61
C TYR A 266 0.30 10.29 0.24
N ILE A 267 -0.22 9.83 -0.90
CA ILE A 267 -1.54 10.26 -1.40
C ILE A 267 -2.54 9.13 -1.27
N SER A 268 -3.73 9.45 -0.79
CA SER A 268 -4.90 8.58 -0.82
C SER A 268 -6.08 9.36 -1.36
N ARG A 269 -6.55 9.02 -2.55
CA ARG A 269 -7.69 9.65 -3.21
C ARG A 269 -8.53 8.64 -3.97
N ASN A 270 -9.63 9.09 -4.53
CA ASN A 270 -10.46 8.24 -5.38
C ASN A 270 -9.73 7.83 -6.65
N ALA A 271 -9.97 6.59 -7.09
CA ALA A 271 -9.42 6.07 -8.33
C ALA A 271 -9.82 6.92 -9.54
N SER A 272 -8.90 7.09 -10.47
CA SER A 272 -9.08 7.82 -11.73
C SER A 272 -8.41 7.06 -12.87
N THR A 273 -8.84 7.31 -14.12
CA THR A 273 -8.42 6.53 -15.28
C THR A 273 -7.83 7.34 -16.44
N ALA A 274 -7.62 8.65 -16.26
CA ALA A 274 -7.06 9.49 -17.32
C ALA A 274 -5.56 9.18 -17.52
N THR A 275 -5.17 8.83 -18.74
CA THR A 275 -3.80 8.47 -19.12
C THR A 275 -3.13 9.48 -20.05
N SER A 276 -3.86 10.48 -20.52
CA SER A 276 -3.33 11.52 -21.42
C SER A 276 -3.97 12.87 -21.11
N SER A 277 -3.22 13.93 -21.35
CA SER A 277 -3.66 15.32 -21.07
C SER A 277 -4.13 15.54 -19.63
N CYS A 278 -3.60 14.73 -18.71
CA CYS A 278 -3.91 14.80 -17.29
C CYS A 278 -2.84 15.56 -16.52
N SER A 279 -3.20 16.06 -15.33
CA SER A 279 -2.25 16.64 -14.38
C SER A 279 -2.80 16.55 -12.97
N ASP A 280 -2.07 15.97 -12.06
CA ASP A 280 -2.47 15.86 -10.65
C ASP A 280 -2.32 17.19 -9.88
N SER A 281 -1.57 18.15 -10.45
CA SER A 281 -1.25 19.42 -9.78
C SER A 281 -1.88 20.65 -10.41
N THR A 282 -2.50 20.54 -11.61
CA THR A 282 -3.03 21.68 -12.36
C THR A 282 -4.54 21.73 -12.28
N ALA A 283 -5.09 22.73 -11.59
CA ALA A 283 -6.53 22.94 -11.49
C ALA A 283 -7.21 23.01 -12.88
N GLY A 284 -8.34 22.30 -13.02
CA GLY A 284 -9.11 22.23 -14.26
C GLY A 284 -8.64 21.17 -15.25
N SER A 285 -7.50 20.50 -15.03
CA SER A 285 -7.11 19.32 -15.78
C SER A 285 -7.79 18.07 -15.21
N PRO A 286 -8.03 17.01 -16.00
CA PRO A 286 -8.40 15.71 -15.43
C PRO A 286 -7.26 15.17 -14.57
N PHE A 287 -7.59 14.49 -13.47
CA PHE A 287 -6.61 13.75 -12.69
C PHE A 287 -5.98 12.63 -13.53
N CYS A 288 -4.69 12.38 -13.32
CA CYS A 288 -4.02 11.24 -13.92
C CYS A 288 -4.53 9.92 -13.34
N GLU A 289 -4.16 8.82 -13.98
CA GLU A 289 -4.49 7.49 -13.47
C GLU A 289 -4.05 7.34 -12.02
N PHE A 290 -4.91 6.76 -11.20
CA PHE A 290 -4.62 6.48 -9.81
C PHE A 290 -5.46 5.28 -9.36
N ASP A 291 -4.83 4.23 -8.93
CA ASP A 291 -5.50 3.03 -8.43
C ASP A 291 -4.86 2.47 -7.15
N ASP A 292 -3.92 3.22 -6.56
CA ASP A 292 -3.26 2.86 -5.31
C ASP A 292 -4.24 2.74 -4.15
N ILE A 293 -4.03 1.71 -3.34
CA ILE A 293 -4.76 1.49 -2.08
C ILE A 293 -3.81 1.71 -0.92
N VAL A 294 -4.10 2.72 -0.11
CA VAL A 294 -3.25 3.15 1.00
C VAL A 294 -3.91 2.81 2.33
N LEU A 295 -3.19 2.11 3.21
CA LEU A 295 -3.61 1.76 4.55
C LEU A 295 -2.60 2.27 5.58
N ALA A 296 -2.99 3.28 6.35
CA ALA A 296 -2.19 3.82 7.42
C ALA A 296 -2.45 3.08 8.75
N ILE A 297 -1.40 2.80 9.51
CA ILE A 297 -1.53 2.27 10.86
C ILE A 297 -1.73 3.46 11.80
N SER A 298 -2.92 3.58 12.38
CA SER A 298 -3.23 4.68 13.29
C SER A 298 -2.39 4.60 14.58
N PRO A 299 -1.78 5.70 15.01
CA PRO A 299 -1.05 5.75 16.29
C PRO A 299 -1.91 5.30 17.47
N SER A 300 -3.16 5.75 17.53
CA SER A 300 -4.09 5.41 18.61
C SER A 300 -4.39 3.91 18.67
N THR A 301 -4.58 3.27 17.52
CA THR A 301 -4.79 1.82 17.44
C THR A 301 -3.56 1.05 17.92
N LEU A 302 -2.37 1.43 17.43
CA LEU A 302 -1.11 0.80 17.84
C LEU A 302 -0.89 0.95 19.35
N ILE A 303 -0.98 2.16 19.87
CA ILE A 303 -0.77 2.46 21.30
C ILE A 303 -1.76 1.67 22.17
N THR A 304 -3.05 1.67 21.84
CA THR A 304 -4.06 0.92 22.58
C THR A 304 -3.75 -0.57 22.63
N ARG A 305 -3.33 -1.16 21.51
CA ARG A 305 -2.92 -2.58 21.45
C ARG A 305 -1.67 -2.85 22.27
N MET A 306 -0.69 -1.93 22.28
CA MET A 306 0.53 -2.05 23.07
C MET A 306 0.27 -1.95 24.58
N ILE A 307 -0.63 -1.06 25.00
CA ILE A 307 -1.09 -0.98 26.41
C ILE A 307 -1.78 -2.28 26.81
N SER A 308 -2.69 -2.78 25.97
CA SER A 308 -3.40 -4.04 26.24
C SER A 308 -2.46 -5.26 26.33
N ALA A 309 -1.32 -5.20 25.66
CA ALA A 309 -0.27 -6.23 25.74
C ALA A 309 0.73 -6.00 26.90
N GLY A 310 0.56 -4.96 27.71
CA GLY A 310 1.47 -4.60 28.81
C GLY A 310 2.84 -4.11 28.34
N ARG A 311 2.96 -3.63 27.10
CA ARG A 311 4.20 -3.08 26.52
C ARG A 311 4.36 -1.58 26.76
N LEU A 312 3.26 -0.88 26.97
CA LEU A 312 3.21 0.53 27.33
C LEU A 312 2.43 0.70 28.62
N PRO A 313 2.79 1.70 29.46
CA PRO A 313 2.11 1.97 30.73
C PRO A 313 0.68 2.46 30.54
#